data_c022fa682b1f74e92c1b139f30ecb92c
#
_entry.id   c022fa682b1f74e92c1b139f30ecb92c
#
_cell.length_a   1.000
_cell.length_b   1.000
_cell.length_c   1.000
_cell.angle_alpha   90.00
_cell.angle_beta   90.00
_cell.angle_gamma   90.00
#
_symmetry.space_group_name_H-M   'P 1'
#
loop_
_entity.id
_entity.type
_entity.pdbx_description
1 polymer ?
#
loop_
_entity_poly.entity_id
_entity_poly.type
_entity_poly.pdbx_seq_one_letter_code
_entity_poly.pdbx_strand_id
1 'polypeptide(L)' 'MDYKDITKYYGKTAMIYHSLGVLMFDNPVKIFPEAEQGKRRRYYLRILDGKEDRIVRVHSVGKIEVNE' A
#
# COMPACT_ATOMS: atom_id res chain seq x y z
N MET A 1 6.71 4.10 5.23
CA MET A 1 7.56 3.69 4.08
C MET A 1 7.69 4.85 3.10
N ASP A 2 8.82 5.00 2.48
CA ASP A 2 9.04 6.05 1.51
C ASP A 2 8.40 5.69 0.16
N TYR A 3 7.89 6.69 -0.55
CA TYR A 3 7.28 6.50 -1.87
C TYR A 3 8.21 5.79 -2.85
N LYS A 4 9.49 6.14 -2.84
CA LYS A 4 10.48 5.51 -3.73
C LYS A 4 10.67 4.03 -3.46
N ASP A 5 10.54 3.61 -2.21
CA ASP A 5 10.72 2.22 -1.83
C ASP A 5 9.50 1.37 -2.17
N ILE A 6 8.33 1.99 -2.22
CA ILE A 6 7.08 1.27 -2.42
C ILE A 6 6.82 0.92 -3.89
N THR A 7 7.44 1.64 -4.83
CA THR A 7 7.20 1.44 -6.26
C THR A 7 7.57 0.04 -6.74
N LYS A 8 8.55 -0.58 -6.10
CA LYS A 8 8.97 -1.95 -6.46
C LYS A 8 7.93 -3.03 -6.14
N TYR A 9 6.92 -2.68 -5.35
CA TYR A 9 5.86 -3.61 -4.96
C TYR A 9 4.61 -3.50 -5.85
N TYR A 10 4.58 -2.57 -6.79
CA TYR A 10 3.41 -2.38 -7.67
C TYR A 10 3.11 -3.65 -8.46
N GLY A 11 1.84 -4.04 -8.47
CA GLY A 11 1.36 -5.24 -9.15
C GLY A 11 1.60 -6.53 -8.39
N LYS A 12 2.26 -6.47 -7.25
CA LYS A 12 2.55 -7.66 -6.44
C LYS A 12 1.46 -7.91 -5.40
N THR A 13 1.30 -9.18 -5.04
CA THR A 13 0.43 -9.59 -3.95
C THR A 13 1.27 -9.66 -2.67
N ALA A 14 0.82 -8.99 -1.63
CA ALA A 14 1.62 -8.85 -0.41
C ALA A 14 0.77 -8.66 0.83
N MET A 15 1.39 -8.93 1.98
CA MET A 15 0.84 -8.54 3.29
C MET A 15 1.38 -7.15 3.62
N ILE A 16 0.49 -6.26 4.05
CA ILE A 16 0.84 -4.87 4.36
C ILE A 16 0.65 -4.61 5.85
N TYR A 17 1.68 -4.05 6.46
CA TYR A 17 1.68 -3.67 7.87
C TYR A 17 1.69 -2.16 8.03
N HIS A 18 0.90 -1.67 8.95
CA HIS A 18 0.89 -0.26 9.32
C HIS A 18 2.23 0.14 9.95
N SER A 19 2.57 1.42 9.90
CA SER A 19 3.78 1.97 10.51
C SER A 19 3.88 1.68 12.02
N LEU A 20 2.75 1.38 12.67
CA LEU A 20 2.70 0.98 14.08
C LEU A 20 2.90 -0.53 14.28
N GLY A 21 3.17 -1.28 13.22
CA GLY A 21 3.41 -2.72 13.30
C GLY A 21 2.17 -3.60 13.22
N VAL A 22 1.01 -2.99 13.06
CA VAL A 22 -0.27 -3.71 13.00
C VAL A 22 -0.56 -4.12 11.56
N LEU A 23 -1.08 -5.35 11.37
CA LEU A 23 -1.51 -5.81 10.06
C LEU A 23 -2.69 -4.96 9.57
N MET A 24 -2.61 -4.48 8.33
CA MET A 24 -3.65 -3.62 7.76
C MET A 24 -4.80 -4.42 7.13
N PHE A 25 -4.51 -5.60 6.61
CA PHE A 25 -5.49 -6.45 5.92
C PHE A 25 -5.32 -7.89 6.37
N ASP A 26 -6.43 -8.62 6.48
CA ASP A 26 -6.41 -10.01 6.95
C ASP A 26 -5.82 -10.98 5.93
N ASN A 27 -5.86 -10.63 4.65
CA ASN A 27 -5.36 -11.46 3.56
C ASN A 27 -4.38 -10.68 2.70
N PRO A 28 -3.54 -11.38 1.91
CA PRO A 28 -2.66 -10.70 0.96
C PRO A 28 -3.47 -9.85 -0.02
N VAL A 29 -2.95 -8.68 -0.34
CA VAL A 29 -3.62 -7.72 -1.22
C VAL A 29 -2.69 -7.32 -2.36
N LYS A 30 -3.29 -6.89 -3.47
CA LYS A 30 -2.52 -6.34 -4.60
C LYS A 30 -2.35 -4.85 -4.47
N ILE A 31 -1.15 -4.39 -4.80
CA ILE A 31 -0.74 -2.99 -4.63
C ILE A 31 -0.64 -2.34 -6.00
N PHE A 32 -1.29 -1.19 -6.16
CA PHE A 32 -1.21 -0.39 -7.38
C PHE A 32 -0.95 1.07 -7.03
N PRO A 33 -0.34 1.82 -7.95
CA PRO A 33 -0.17 3.26 -7.74
C PRO A 33 -1.51 3.98 -7.81
N GLU A 34 -1.66 4.99 -6.97
CA GLU A 34 -2.76 5.94 -7.07
C GLU A 34 -2.18 7.31 -7.43
N ALA A 35 -2.97 8.12 -8.12
CA ALA A 35 -2.54 9.44 -8.49
C ALA A 35 -2.31 10.32 -7.27
N GLU A 36 -1.31 11.21 -7.38
CA GLU A 36 -1.05 12.23 -6.38
C GLU A 36 -2.29 13.12 -6.25
N GLN A 37 -2.75 13.32 -5.01
CA GLN A 37 -3.94 14.13 -4.76
C GLN A 37 -3.62 15.38 -3.94
N GLY A 38 -4.18 16.51 -4.35
CA GLY A 38 -4.16 17.75 -3.62
C GLY A 38 -2.86 18.54 -3.70
N LYS A 39 -2.85 19.72 -3.04
CA LYS A 39 -1.74 20.68 -3.08
C LYS A 39 -0.52 20.28 -2.27
N ARG A 40 -0.59 19.21 -1.47
CA ARG A 40 0.48 18.82 -0.53
C ARG A 40 1.25 17.58 -0.96
N ARG A 41 1.21 17.19 -2.22
CA ARG A 41 1.95 16.03 -2.73
C ARG A 41 1.85 14.80 -1.82
N ARG A 42 0.63 14.41 -1.50
CA ARG A 42 0.38 13.20 -0.73
C ARG A 42 0.33 12.01 -1.68
N TYR A 43 1.09 10.99 -1.36
CA TYR A 43 1.14 9.77 -2.16
C TYR A 43 0.23 8.72 -1.56
N TYR A 44 -0.54 8.07 -2.42
CA TYR A 44 -1.49 7.04 -2.03
C TYR A 44 -1.25 5.77 -2.83
N LEU A 45 -1.60 4.66 -2.21
CA LEU A 45 -1.65 3.36 -2.86
C LEU A 45 -3.09 2.96 -3.04
N ARG A 46 -3.38 2.37 -4.18
CA ARG A 46 -4.63 1.68 -4.40
C ARG A 46 -4.42 0.21 -4.07
N ILE A 47 -5.23 -0.31 -3.17
CA ILE A 47 -5.13 -1.67 -2.66
C ILE A 47 -6.37 -2.45 -3.11
N LEU A 48 -6.14 -3.58 -3.79
CA LEU A 48 -7.21 -4.52 -4.09
C LEU A 48 -7.26 -5.58 -3.01
N ASP A 49 -8.29 -5.49 -2.17
CA ASP A 49 -8.58 -6.44 -1.11
C ASP A 49 -9.77 -7.30 -1.54
N GLY A 50 -9.48 -8.40 -2.25
CA GLY A 50 -10.52 -9.20 -2.87
C GLY A 50 -11.28 -8.41 -3.92
N LYS A 51 -12.57 -8.11 -3.66
CA LYS A 51 -13.40 -7.33 -4.56
C LYS A 51 -13.47 -5.85 -4.19
N GLU A 52 -12.82 -5.47 -3.10
CA GLU A 52 -12.86 -4.09 -2.63
C GLU A 52 -11.63 -3.30 -3.06
N ASP A 53 -11.86 -2.07 -3.52
CA ASP A 53 -10.82 -1.08 -3.78
C ASP A 53 -10.66 -0.22 -2.54
N ARG A 54 -9.44 -0.11 -2.05
CA ARG A 54 -9.13 0.75 -0.91
C ARG A 54 -7.96 1.66 -1.24
N ILE A 55 -7.96 2.86 -0.66
CA ILE A 55 -6.87 3.82 -0.84
C ILE A 55 -6.18 3.99 0.50
N VAL A 56 -4.85 3.83 0.50
CA VAL A 56 -4.03 3.90 1.70
C VAL A 56 -2.90 4.90 1.46
N ARG A 57 -2.62 5.74 2.46
CA ARG A 57 -1.49 6.68 2.39
C ARG A 57 -0.18 5.90 2.48
N VAL A 58 0.74 6.20 1.58
CA VAL A 58 2.08 5.59 1.61
C VAL A 58 2.75 5.78 2.98
N HIS A 59 2.56 6.96 3.57
CA HIS A 59 3.12 7.26 4.90
C HIS A 59 2.66 6.29 6.00
N SER A 60 1.46 5.74 5.87
CA SER A 60 0.92 4.81 6.87
C SER A 60 1.48 3.39 6.73
N VAL A 61 2.14 3.09 5.63
CA VAL A 61 2.71 1.75 5.41
C VAL A 61 4.07 1.66 6.08
N GLY A 62 4.23 0.68 6.96
CA GLY A 62 5.50 0.44 7.64
C GLY A 62 6.32 -0.68 7.05
N LYS A 63 5.65 -1.75 6.61
CA LYS A 63 6.32 -2.95 6.09
C LYS A 63 5.44 -3.64 5.05
N ILE A 64 6.08 -4.21 4.03
CA ILE A 64 5.40 -5.03 3.02
C ILE A 64 6.14 -6.36 2.90
N GLU A 65 5.39 -7.46 3.01
CA GLU A 65 5.91 -8.80 2.79
C GLU A 65 5.27 -9.36 1.52
N VAL A 66 6.07 -9.52 0.46
CA VAL A 66 5.58 -10.05 -0.81
C VAL A 66 5.24 -11.52 -0.64
N ASN A 67 4.05 -11.87 -1.09
CA ASN A 67 3.54 -13.25 -1.03
C ASN A 67 3.57 -13.83 -2.45
N GLU A 68 4.71 -14.38 -2.80
CA GLU A 68 4.90 -15.07 -4.09
C GLU A 68 4.97 -16.57 -3.92
#